data_c02e5aeae00e2ece351effc08739b93c
#
_entry.id   c02e5aeae00e2ece351effc08739b93c
#
_cell.length_a   1.000
_cell.length_b   1.000
_cell.length_c   1.000
_cell.angle_alpha   90.00
_cell.angle_beta   90.00
_cell.angle_gamma   90.00
#
_symmetry.space_group_name_H-M   'P 1'
#
loop_
_entity.id
_entity.type
_entity.pdbx_description
1 polymer ?
#
loop_
_entity_poly.entity_id
_entity_poly.type
_entity_poly.pdbx_seq_one_letter_code
_entity_poly.pdbx_strand_id
1 'polypeptide(L)'
;MKKLLKTAALTGGILFAVKGLDNRIEVTHISSPKIPEGFDGYKILQISDYHADSVPGLIEEIEHESPDIIVSTGDLVHDTGSYTPGVRLCKHLIDIAPVYAVTGNHDLWRSDYD
;
A
#
# COMPACT_ATOMS: atom_id res chain seq x y z
N MET A 1 -3.62 15.26 -4.25
CA MET A 1 -2.90 14.66 -3.11
C MET A 1 -1.73 13.86 -3.59
N LYS A 2 -0.63 14.12 -2.99
CA LYS A 2 0.61 13.43 -3.33
C LYS A 2 0.67 12.12 -2.58
N LYS A 3 1.05 11.07 -3.24
CA LYS A 3 1.40 9.80 -2.76
C LYS A 3 2.69 9.74 -2.13
N LEU A 4 2.78 8.96 -1.18
CA LEU A 4 4.02 8.76 -0.51
C LEU A 4 4.46 7.31 -0.58
N LEU A 5 5.43 7.02 -1.39
CA LEU A 5 6.31 5.91 -1.20
C LEU A 5 7.50 6.41 -0.41
N LYS A 6 7.77 5.86 0.72
CA LYS A 6 8.91 6.27 1.52
C LYS A 6 9.86 5.12 1.72
N THR A 7 11.06 5.26 1.23
CA THR A 7 12.08 4.23 1.25
C THR A 7 13.09 4.48 2.35
N ALA A 8 13.34 3.49 3.15
CA ALA A 8 14.44 3.53 4.07
C ALA A 8 15.62 2.73 3.54
N ALA A 9 16.75 3.31 3.44
CA ALA A 9 18.01 2.60 3.38
C ALA A 9 18.97 3.20 4.37
N LEU A 10 19.78 2.37 4.88
CA LEU A 10 20.92 2.55 5.77
C LEU A 10 20.70 1.88 7.09
N THR A 11 21.75 1.27 7.61
CA THR A 11 21.80 0.47 8.85
C THR A 11 20.65 0.77 9.82
N GLY A 12 19.64 -0.12 9.87
CA GLY A 12 18.46 0.04 10.70
C GLY A 12 17.34 0.88 10.07
N GLY A 13 17.11 0.79 8.76
CA GLY A 13 16.10 1.56 8.05
C GLY A 13 14.88 0.78 7.61
N ILE A 14 13.72 1.43 7.60
CA ILE A 14 12.45 0.91 7.08
C ILE A 14 11.97 1.76 5.92
N LEU A 15 11.50 1.09 4.85
CA LEU A 15 10.93 1.72 3.68
C LEU A 15 9.42 1.82 3.80
N PHE A 16 8.88 3.02 3.63
CA PHE A 16 7.45 3.26 3.51
C PHE A 16 7.05 3.71 2.12
N ALA A 17 6.07 3.02 1.56
CA ALA A 17 5.47 3.39 0.31
C ALA A 17 3.98 3.68 0.49
N VAL A 18 3.53 4.88 0.16
CA VAL A 18 2.14 5.29 0.26
C VAL A 18 1.66 5.79 -1.09
N LYS A 19 0.54 5.25 -1.55
CA LYS A 19 -0.09 5.76 -2.75
C LYS A 19 -1.25 6.70 -2.41
N GLY A 20 -1.18 7.92 -2.90
CA GLY A 20 -2.24 8.93 -2.86
C GLY A 20 -2.91 9.15 -4.23
N LEU A 21 -3.68 10.23 -4.38
CA LEU A 21 -4.56 10.48 -5.53
C LEU A 21 -3.87 10.81 -6.85
N ASP A 22 -2.61 11.22 -6.84
CA ASP A 22 -1.86 11.58 -8.07
C ASP A 22 -1.08 10.42 -8.70
N ASN A 23 -1.31 9.21 -8.20
CA ASN A 23 -0.80 7.96 -8.78
C ASN A 23 0.73 7.77 -8.81
N ARG A 24 1.47 8.47 -8.00
CA ARG A 24 2.90 8.26 -7.82
C ARG A 24 3.20 7.44 -6.59
N ILE A 25 4.27 6.74 -6.60
CA ILE A 25 4.86 6.12 -5.44
C ILE A 25 5.86 7.10 -4.81
N GLU A 26 5.69 7.41 -3.54
CA GLU A 26 6.57 8.29 -2.78
C GLU A 26 7.34 7.47 -1.74
N VAL A 27 8.64 7.67 -1.63
CA VAL A 27 9.55 6.83 -0.85
C VAL A 27 10.13 7.59 0.32
N THR A 28 9.90 7.15 1.57
CA THR A 28 10.55 7.68 2.76
C THR A 28 11.53 6.69 3.34
N HIS A 29 12.71 7.18 3.66
CA HIS A 29 13.69 6.47 4.43
C HIS A 29 13.54 6.80 5.91
N ILE A 30 13.40 5.77 6.73
CA ILE A 30 13.41 5.91 8.19
C ILE A 30 14.65 5.20 8.71
N SER A 31 15.49 5.94 9.41
CA SER A 31 16.68 5.39 10.06
C SER A 31 16.64 5.71 11.54
N SER A 32 16.94 4.73 12.37
CA SER A 32 16.99 4.90 13.82
C SER A 32 17.86 3.80 14.44
N PRO A 33 18.69 4.12 15.44
CA PRO A 33 19.44 3.11 16.17
C PRO A 33 18.56 2.17 17.01
N LYS A 34 17.26 2.47 17.11
CA LYS A 34 16.27 1.62 17.78
C LYS A 34 15.69 0.56 16.86
N ILE A 35 15.92 0.64 15.56
CA ILE A 35 15.46 -0.38 14.62
C ILE A 35 16.42 -1.58 14.72
N PRO A 36 15.91 -2.79 14.99
CA PRO A 36 16.73 -3.99 15.02
C PRO A 36 17.46 -4.23 13.70
N GLU A 37 18.67 -4.74 13.76
CA GLU A 37 19.52 -5.00 12.59
C GLU A 37 18.84 -5.88 11.53
N GLY A 38 18.01 -6.83 11.95
CA GLY A 38 17.24 -7.69 11.03
C GLY A 38 16.21 -6.96 10.17
N PHE A 39 15.92 -5.69 10.46
CA PHE A 39 15.03 -4.83 9.65
C PHE A 39 15.81 -3.85 8.76
N ASP A 40 17.13 -3.98 8.68
CA ASP A 40 17.89 -3.13 7.76
C ASP A 40 17.49 -3.39 6.31
N GLY A 41 17.12 -2.32 5.61
CA GLY A 41 16.60 -2.40 4.24
C GLY A 41 15.17 -2.93 4.13
N TYR A 42 14.46 -3.19 5.23
CA TYR A 42 13.09 -3.70 5.21
C TYR A 42 12.12 -2.71 4.58
N LYS A 43 11.32 -3.20 3.65
CA LYS A 43 10.44 -2.39 2.82
C LYS A 43 8.97 -2.62 3.16
N ILE A 44 8.29 -1.58 3.60
CA ILE A 44 6.84 -1.58 3.83
C ILE A 44 6.17 -0.73 2.74
N LEU A 45 5.31 -1.33 1.95
CA LEU A 45 4.43 -0.62 1.02
C LEU A 45 3.11 -0.33 1.70
N GLN A 46 2.67 0.92 1.72
CA GLN A 46 1.33 1.29 2.19
C GLN A 46 0.45 1.70 1.01
N ILE A 47 -0.75 1.13 0.95
CA ILE A 47 -1.80 1.53 0.02
C ILE A 47 -2.98 2.06 0.83
N SER A 48 -3.48 3.24 0.47
CA SER A 48 -4.66 3.86 1.07
C SER A 48 -5.48 4.55 0.00
N ASP A 49 -6.78 4.64 0.24
CA ASP A 49 -7.69 5.43 -0.61
C ASP A 49 -7.64 5.06 -2.10
N TYR A 50 -7.59 3.77 -2.38
CA TYR A 50 -7.61 3.27 -3.76
C TYR A 50 -8.95 3.55 -4.44
N HIS A 51 -10.06 3.50 -3.69
CA HIS A 51 -11.42 3.81 -4.12
C HIS A 51 -11.85 3.09 -5.40
N ALA A 52 -11.39 1.87 -5.59
CA ALA A 52 -11.65 1.05 -6.77
C ALA A 52 -11.23 1.72 -8.11
N ASP A 53 -10.38 2.72 -8.06
CA ASP A 53 -9.87 3.39 -9.26
C ASP A 53 -8.87 2.49 -9.99
N SER A 54 -8.99 2.48 -11.32
CA SER A 54 -7.98 1.83 -12.14
C SER A 54 -6.75 2.73 -12.25
N VAL A 55 -5.60 2.21 -11.85
CA VAL A 55 -4.33 2.94 -11.92
C VAL A 55 -3.37 2.17 -12.80
N PRO A 56 -3.23 2.59 -14.07
CA PRO A 56 -2.28 1.97 -14.98
C PRO A 56 -0.84 1.99 -14.43
N GLY A 57 -0.16 0.87 -14.54
CA GLY A 57 1.24 0.73 -14.10
C GLY A 57 1.44 0.59 -12.60
N LEU A 58 0.38 0.59 -11.79
CA LEU A 58 0.51 0.49 -10.32
C LEU A 58 1.17 -0.82 -9.88
N ILE A 59 0.73 -1.92 -10.44
CA ILE A 59 1.25 -3.25 -10.05
C ILE A 59 2.72 -3.37 -10.42
N GLU A 60 3.08 -2.93 -11.62
CA GLU A 60 4.46 -2.93 -12.11
C GLU A 60 5.37 -2.06 -11.23
N GLU A 61 4.88 -0.90 -10.79
CA GLU A 61 5.62 -0.05 -9.85
C GLU A 61 5.82 -0.74 -8.50
N ILE A 62 4.79 -1.41 -7.98
CA ILE A 62 4.86 -2.14 -6.71
C ILE A 62 5.82 -3.32 -6.82
N GLU A 63 5.77 -4.08 -7.90
CA GLU A 63 6.70 -5.17 -8.17
C GLU A 63 8.15 -4.68 -8.24
N HIS A 64 8.37 -3.56 -8.93
CA HIS A 64 9.70 -2.94 -9.03
C HIS A 64 10.26 -2.55 -7.66
N GLU A 65 9.42 -2.06 -6.75
CA GLU A 65 9.85 -1.72 -5.40
C GLU A 65 10.17 -2.94 -4.54
N SER A 66 9.66 -4.11 -4.89
CA SER A 66 9.91 -5.37 -4.17
C SER A 66 9.71 -5.24 -2.66
N PRO A 67 8.49 -4.90 -2.19
CA PRO A 67 8.24 -4.73 -0.75
C PRO A 67 8.33 -6.05 0.00
N ASP A 68 8.75 -6.00 1.27
CA ASP A 68 8.75 -7.16 2.16
C ASP A 68 7.34 -7.44 2.70
N ILE A 69 6.57 -6.39 2.93
CA ILE A 69 5.15 -6.46 3.28
C ILE A 69 4.36 -5.33 2.63
N ILE A 70 3.07 -5.56 2.46
CA ILE A 70 2.12 -4.56 1.99
C ILE A 70 1.07 -4.34 3.07
N VAL A 71 0.80 -3.09 3.41
CA VAL A 71 -0.26 -2.71 4.34
C VAL A 71 -1.31 -1.87 3.61
N SER A 72 -2.57 -2.25 3.75
CA SER A 72 -3.71 -1.47 3.27
C SER A 72 -4.40 -0.82 4.45
N THR A 73 -4.47 0.50 4.43
CA THR A 73 -5.05 1.28 5.52
C THR A 73 -6.50 1.68 5.25
N GLY A 74 -7.15 1.01 4.31
CA GLY A 74 -8.59 1.11 4.05
C GLY A 74 -8.93 1.88 2.77
N ASP A 75 -10.23 2.01 2.56
CA ASP A 75 -10.84 2.64 1.39
C ASP A 75 -10.36 2.05 0.05
N LEU A 76 -10.33 0.72 0.00
CA LEU A 76 -10.00 -0.02 -1.23
C LEU A 76 -11.14 0.04 -2.25
N VAL A 77 -12.37 0.22 -1.78
CA VAL A 77 -13.57 0.33 -2.61
C VAL A 77 -14.31 1.64 -2.31
N HIS A 78 -15.17 2.04 -3.24
CA HIS A 78 -16.12 3.11 -2.97
C HIS A 78 -17.31 2.58 -2.17
N ASP A 79 -18.04 3.48 -1.52
CA ASP A 79 -19.33 3.20 -0.88
C ASP A 79 -20.42 2.81 -1.88
N THR A 80 -20.22 3.11 -3.16
CA THR A 80 -21.11 2.72 -4.27
C THR A 80 -20.30 2.11 -5.43
N GLY A 81 -21.00 1.41 -6.33
CA GLY A 81 -20.38 0.82 -7.50
C GLY A 81 -19.76 -0.56 -7.24
N SER A 82 -18.98 -1.04 -8.20
CA SER A 82 -18.38 -2.37 -8.13
C SER A 82 -17.17 -2.41 -7.18
N TYR A 83 -17.09 -3.47 -6.36
CA TYR A 83 -15.91 -3.78 -5.55
C TYR A 83 -14.85 -4.61 -6.31
N THR A 84 -15.17 -5.05 -7.54
CA THR A 84 -14.28 -5.90 -8.35
C THR A 84 -12.87 -5.31 -8.55
N PRO A 85 -12.68 -4.00 -8.82
CA PRO A 85 -11.34 -3.45 -8.94
C PRO A 85 -10.50 -3.58 -7.67
N GLY A 86 -11.10 -3.37 -6.50
CA GLY A 86 -10.41 -3.53 -5.22
C GLY A 86 -10.02 -4.98 -4.95
N VAL A 87 -10.92 -5.93 -5.22
CA VAL A 87 -10.64 -7.37 -5.11
C VAL A 87 -9.53 -7.80 -6.07
N ARG A 88 -9.56 -7.29 -7.30
CA ARG A 88 -8.52 -7.58 -8.30
C ARG A 88 -7.17 -7.06 -7.84
N LEU A 89 -7.13 -5.84 -7.32
CA LEU A 89 -5.91 -5.27 -6.73
C LEU A 89 -5.37 -6.19 -5.64
N CYS A 90 -6.20 -6.57 -4.65
CA CYS A 90 -5.77 -7.45 -3.57
C CYS A 90 -5.18 -8.77 -4.07
N LYS A 91 -5.77 -9.38 -5.10
CA LYS A 91 -5.25 -10.60 -5.70
C LYS A 91 -3.84 -10.42 -6.29
N HIS A 92 -3.57 -9.30 -6.93
CA HIS A 92 -2.23 -8.98 -7.41
C HIS A 92 -1.25 -8.73 -6.27
N LEU A 93 -1.68 -8.00 -5.23
CA LEU A 93 -0.81 -7.67 -4.11
C LEU A 93 -0.33 -8.88 -3.34
N ILE A 94 -1.20 -9.87 -3.10
CA ILE A 94 -0.82 -11.09 -2.38
C ILE A 94 0.18 -11.97 -3.15
N ASP A 95 0.24 -11.82 -4.47
CA ASP A 95 1.25 -12.50 -5.29
C ASP A 95 2.63 -11.83 -5.19
N ILE A 96 2.69 -10.57 -4.74
CA ILE A 96 3.93 -9.81 -4.61
C ILE A 96 4.55 -9.99 -3.22
N ALA A 97 3.76 -9.79 -2.16
CA ALA A 97 4.22 -9.84 -0.78
C ALA A 97 3.05 -10.12 0.19
N PRO A 98 3.32 -10.50 1.45
CA PRO A 98 2.28 -10.60 2.47
C PRO A 98 1.51 -9.28 2.61
N VAL A 99 0.17 -9.37 2.61
CA VAL A 99 -0.72 -8.21 2.71
C VAL A 99 -1.44 -8.20 4.05
N TYR A 100 -1.39 -7.06 4.72
CA TYR A 100 -2.15 -6.77 5.94
C TYR A 100 -3.10 -5.63 5.66
N ALA A 101 -4.39 -5.84 5.89
CA ALA A 101 -5.40 -4.86 5.52
C ALA A 101 -6.36 -4.57 6.68
N VAL A 102 -6.82 -3.32 6.73
CA VAL A 102 -7.94 -2.88 7.55
C VAL A 102 -8.97 -2.19 6.66
N THR A 103 -10.21 -2.15 7.10
CA THR A 103 -11.27 -1.43 6.41
C THR A 103 -11.19 0.07 6.69
N GLY A 104 -11.46 0.89 5.68
CA GLY A 104 -11.71 2.32 5.83
C GLY A 104 -13.21 2.62 5.94
N ASN A 105 -13.55 3.90 6.05
CA ASN A 105 -14.95 4.31 6.19
C ASN A 105 -15.76 4.05 4.92
N HIS A 106 -15.21 4.25 3.72
CA HIS A 106 -15.90 3.94 2.46
C HIS A 106 -16.16 2.45 2.29
N ASP A 107 -15.27 1.60 2.75
CA ASP A 107 -15.49 0.15 2.74
C ASP A 107 -16.69 -0.23 3.63
N LEU A 108 -16.83 0.42 4.79
CA LEU A 108 -17.89 0.17 5.77
C LEU A 108 -19.23 0.82 5.42
N TRP A 109 -19.24 1.86 4.58
CA TRP A 109 -20.46 2.57 4.20
C TRP A 109 -21.27 1.86 3.11
N ARG A 110 -20.74 0.78 2.59
CA ARG A 110 -21.47 -0.01 1.60
C ARG A 110 -22.67 -0.70 2.23
N SER A 111 -23.80 -0.68 1.53
CA SER A 111 -25.01 -1.39 1.96
C SER A 111 -24.92 -2.91 1.82
N ASP A 112 -23.94 -3.39 1.07
CA ASP A 112 -23.66 -4.81 0.81
C ASP A 112 -22.41 -5.30 1.57
N TYR A 113 -22.02 -4.57 2.62
CA TYR A 113 -20.94 -4.98 3.50
C TYR A 113 -21.47 -6.05 4.49
N ASP A 114 -20.93 -7.27 4.37
CA ASP A 114 -21.16 -8.41 5.27
C ASP A 114 -19.83 -9.08 5.64
#